data_fa15ae5c2d904a08192819b517df5cf7
#
_entry.id   fa15ae5c2d904a08192819b517df5cf7
#
_cell.length_a   1.000
_cell.length_b   1.000
_cell.length_c   1.000
_cell.angle_alpha   90.00
_cell.angle_beta   90.00
_cell.angle_gamma   90.00
#
_symmetry.space_group_name_H-M   'P 1'
#
loop_
_entity.id
_entity.type
_entity.pdbx_description
1 polymer ?
#
loop_
_entity_poly.entity_id
_entity_poly.type
_entity_poly.pdbx_seq_one_letter_code
_entity_poly.pdbx_strand_id
1 'polypeptide(L)'
;MAFNSIGYFQFNNLLQNRIPMILVMINEEFDFKSWFNSLVNMHVENIRMVLQPQEVVAAINEKKLPMHFAVVVIDKDGNQSAKVVEDLEAAGYTNAFYVDGGYAKILTERQQ
;
A
#
# COMPACT_ATOMS: atom_id res chain seq x y z
N MET A 1 -7.26 -16.24 1.47
CA MET A 1 -7.03 -16.09 2.90
C MET A 1 -5.92 -15.08 3.14
N ALA A 2 -6.19 -14.12 3.98
CA ALA A 2 -5.33 -12.96 4.06
C ALA A 2 -4.28 -13.08 5.16
N PHE A 3 -3.18 -13.72 4.86
CA PHE A 3 -2.00 -13.60 5.71
C PHE A 3 -1.11 -12.44 5.27
N ASN A 4 -1.64 -11.59 4.40
CA ASN A 4 -0.86 -10.54 3.76
C ASN A 4 -1.16 -9.16 4.36
N SER A 5 -1.60 -9.13 5.61
CA SER A 5 -1.81 -7.87 6.31
C SER A 5 -0.53 -7.41 6.99
N ILE A 6 -0.32 -6.10 7.01
CA ILE A 6 0.75 -5.48 7.75
C ILE A 6 0.18 -4.41 8.66
N GLY A 7 0.82 -4.20 9.81
CA GLY A 7 0.42 -3.17 10.75
C GLY A 7 1.23 -1.90 10.58
N TYR A 8 1.00 -0.95 11.50
CA TYR A 8 1.64 0.35 11.46
C TYR A 8 3.17 0.27 11.47
N PHE A 9 3.75 -0.54 12.36
CA PHE A 9 5.20 -0.61 12.46
C PHE A 9 5.85 -1.15 11.19
N GLN A 10 5.25 -2.18 10.60
CA GLN A 10 5.76 -2.74 9.35
C GLN A 10 5.64 -1.73 8.21
N PHE A 11 4.49 -1.08 8.10
CA PHE A 11 4.25 -0.06 7.09
C PHE A 11 5.24 1.10 7.25
N ASN A 12 5.40 1.59 8.47
CA ASN A 12 6.33 2.68 8.76
C ASN A 12 7.77 2.30 8.40
N ASN A 13 8.19 1.09 8.75
CA ASN A 13 9.54 0.61 8.44
C ASN A 13 9.79 0.51 6.94
N LEU A 14 8.80 0.05 6.18
CA LEU A 14 8.94 -0.03 4.73
C LEU A 14 9.17 1.35 4.12
N LEU A 15 8.42 2.35 4.57
CA LEU A 15 8.58 3.70 4.06
C LEU A 15 9.86 4.36 4.54
N GLN A 16 10.21 4.21 5.81
CA GLN A 16 11.44 4.79 6.38
C GLN A 16 12.69 4.26 5.71
N ASN A 17 12.69 2.99 5.35
CA ASN A 17 13.83 2.36 4.68
C ASN A 17 13.79 2.52 3.15
N ARG A 18 12.82 3.24 2.64
CA ARG A 18 12.65 3.53 1.21
C ARG A 18 12.72 2.27 0.36
N ILE A 19 12.00 1.24 0.80
CA ILE A 19 11.94 -0.04 0.09
C ILE A 19 11.27 0.15 -1.26
N PRO A 20 11.86 -0.34 -2.36
CA PRO A 20 11.21 -0.27 -3.67
C PRO A 20 9.89 -1.05 -3.67
N MET A 21 8.80 -0.34 -3.96
CA MET A 21 7.47 -0.95 -3.96
C MET A 21 6.49 -0.03 -4.68
N ILE A 22 5.27 -0.52 -4.89
CA ILE A 22 4.15 0.32 -5.31
C ILE A 22 3.23 0.47 -4.10
N LEU A 23 2.89 1.72 -3.77
CA LEU A 23 1.93 2.01 -2.72
C LEU A 23 0.62 2.43 -3.38
N VAL A 24 -0.37 1.53 -3.31
CA VAL A 24 -1.70 1.79 -3.91
C VAL A 24 -2.60 2.39 -2.85
N MET A 25 -3.07 3.61 -3.11
CA MET A 25 -4.04 4.29 -2.26
C MET A 25 -5.41 4.15 -2.91
N ILE A 26 -6.35 3.51 -2.22
CA ILE A 26 -7.67 3.20 -2.78
C ILE A 26 -8.61 4.40 -2.65
N ASN A 27 -9.12 4.84 -3.80
CA ASN A 27 -10.13 5.88 -3.96
C ASN A 27 -9.71 7.30 -3.60
N GLU A 28 -8.69 7.49 -2.76
CA GLU A 28 -8.26 8.82 -2.35
C GLU A 28 -6.79 8.83 -1.96
N GLU A 29 -6.19 10.00 -2.02
CA GLU A 29 -4.81 10.18 -1.60
C GLU A 29 -4.77 10.34 -0.08
N PHE A 30 -3.92 9.56 0.58
CA PHE A 30 -3.70 9.67 2.02
C PHE A 30 -2.42 10.48 2.26
N ASP A 31 -2.48 11.39 3.23
CA ASP A 31 -1.38 12.30 3.51
C ASP A 31 -0.47 11.75 4.61
N PHE A 32 0.79 11.52 4.24
CA PHE A 32 1.81 11.07 5.17
C PHE A 32 2.93 12.11 5.35
N LYS A 33 2.78 13.31 4.79
CA LYS A 33 3.86 14.29 4.72
C LYS A 33 4.41 14.70 6.07
N SER A 34 3.53 14.85 7.05
CA SER A 34 3.95 15.26 8.39
C SER A 34 4.62 14.14 9.18
N TRP A 35 4.60 12.91 8.65
CA TRP A 35 5.12 11.74 9.37
C TRP A 35 6.61 11.51 9.09
N PHE A 36 7.13 12.04 8.01
CA PHE A 36 8.44 11.67 7.49
C PHE A 36 9.26 12.89 7.11
N ASN A 37 10.57 12.68 6.96
CA ASN A 37 11.47 13.70 6.44
C ASN A 37 11.27 13.85 4.91
N SER A 38 11.96 14.83 4.33
CA SER A 38 11.78 15.14 2.90
C SER A 38 12.20 14.01 1.97
N LEU A 39 13.22 13.24 2.33
CA LEU A 39 13.67 12.12 1.49
C LEU A 39 12.64 11.00 1.45
N VAL A 40 12.05 10.67 2.59
CA VAL A 40 11.00 9.66 2.65
C VAL A 40 9.74 10.16 1.94
N ASN A 41 9.40 11.42 2.09
CA ASN A 41 8.24 12.00 1.40
C ASN A 41 8.41 11.93 -0.13
N MET A 42 9.61 12.21 -0.64
CA MET A 42 9.89 12.06 -2.07
C MET A 42 9.71 10.62 -2.52
N HIS A 43 10.18 9.68 -1.71
CA HIS A 43 10.01 8.25 -2.02
C HIS A 43 8.52 7.89 -2.13
N VAL A 44 7.72 8.32 -1.15
CA VAL A 44 6.28 8.06 -1.16
C VAL A 44 5.62 8.63 -2.42
N GLU A 45 5.96 9.87 -2.78
CA GLU A 45 5.41 10.48 -3.99
C GLU A 45 5.76 9.70 -5.25
N ASN A 46 6.95 9.11 -5.29
CA ASN A 46 7.40 8.36 -6.47
C ASN A 46 6.77 6.98 -6.59
N ILE A 47 6.34 6.37 -5.48
CA ILE A 47 5.85 5.00 -5.48
C ILE A 47 4.32 4.91 -5.39
N ARG A 48 3.63 6.00 -5.07
CA ARG A 48 2.19 5.96 -4.83
C ARG A 48 1.40 5.96 -6.14
N MET A 49 0.24 5.32 -6.10
CA MET A 49 -0.77 5.37 -7.14
C MET A 49 -2.13 5.47 -6.47
N VAL A 50 -2.96 6.41 -6.90
CA VAL A 50 -4.33 6.53 -6.38
C VAL A 50 -5.26 5.89 -7.40
N LEU A 51 -5.92 4.81 -7.01
CA LEU A 51 -6.71 3.97 -7.92
C LEU A 51 -8.02 3.55 -7.25
N GLN A 52 -9.02 3.24 -8.08
CA GLN A 52 -10.21 2.57 -7.60
C GLN A 52 -9.92 1.06 -7.51
N PRO A 53 -10.63 0.32 -6.62
CA PRO A 53 -10.32 -1.10 -6.43
C PRO A 53 -10.31 -1.92 -7.70
N GLN A 54 -11.24 -1.66 -8.62
CA GLN A 54 -11.36 -2.42 -9.86
C GLN A 54 -10.28 -2.09 -10.89
N GLU A 55 -9.52 -1.02 -10.67
CA GLU A 55 -8.47 -0.59 -11.60
C GLU A 55 -7.09 -1.15 -11.24
N VAL A 56 -6.92 -1.67 -10.03
CA VAL A 56 -5.59 -1.94 -9.48
C VAL A 56 -4.83 -2.98 -10.29
N VAL A 57 -5.43 -4.13 -10.54
CA VAL A 57 -4.74 -5.21 -11.26
C VAL A 57 -4.27 -4.75 -12.63
N ALA A 58 -5.16 -4.08 -13.40
CA ALA A 58 -4.82 -3.59 -14.73
C ALA A 58 -3.69 -2.56 -14.68
N ALA A 59 -3.76 -1.62 -13.72
CA ALA A 59 -2.75 -0.59 -13.59
C ALA A 59 -1.37 -1.16 -13.23
N ILE A 60 -1.34 -2.15 -12.34
CA ILE A 60 -0.09 -2.81 -11.96
C ILE A 60 0.46 -3.61 -13.15
N ASN A 61 -0.41 -4.32 -13.88
CA ASN A 61 0.01 -5.08 -15.05
C ASN A 61 0.66 -4.19 -16.11
N GLU A 62 0.17 -2.97 -16.28
CA GLU A 62 0.74 -2.03 -17.25
C GLU A 62 2.18 -1.65 -16.94
N LYS A 63 2.59 -1.73 -15.70
CA LYS A 63 3.96 -1.39 -15.30
C LYS A 63 4.96 -2.47 -15.66
N LYS A 64 4.50 -3.67 -16.00
CA LYS A 64 5.34 -4.79 -16.44
C LYS A 64 6.46 -5.11 -15.45
N LEU A 65 6.12 -5.06 -14.17
CA LEU A 65 7.07 -5.37 -13.10
C LEU A 65 7.12 -6.88 -12.86
N PRO A 66 8.22 -7.37 -12.24
CA PRO A 66 8.26 -8.78 -11.85
C PRO A 66 7.12 -9.13 -10.90
N MET A 67 6.64 -10.37 -10.97
CA MET A 67 5.52 -10.82 -10.12
C MET A 67 5.83 -10.76 -8.62
N HIS A 68 7.09 -10.75 -8.24
CA HIS A 68 7.51 -10.66 -6.84
C HIS A 68 7.74 -9.23 -6.35
N PHE A 69 7.53 -8.23 -7.22
CA PHE A 69 7.72 -6.83 -6.83
C PHE A 69 6.70 -6.46 -5.75
N ALA A 70 7.14 -5.79 -4.68
CA ALA A 70 6.28 -5.50 -3.55
C ALA A 70 5.17 -4.51 -3.91
N VAL A 71 3.94 -4.84 -3.54
CA VAL A 71 2.77 -3.96 -3.71
C VAL A 71 2.09 -3.85 -2.35
N VAL A 72 1.93 -2.64 -1.85
CA VAL A 72 1.22 -2.39 -0.59
C VAL A 72 -0.04 -1.60 -0.91
N VAL A 73 -1.18 -2.10 -0.44
CA VAL A 73 -2.48 -1.49 -0.69
C VAL A 73 -3.02 -0.91 0.61
N ILE A 74 -3.41 0.35 0.57
CA ILE A 74 -4.02 1.01 1.73
C ILE A 74 -5.33 1.66 1.31
N ASP A 75 -6.36 1.49 2.13
CA ASP A 75 -7.63 2.18 1.97
C ASP A 75 -7.94 2.93 3.27
N LYS A 76 -9.11 3.57 3.33
CA LYS A 76 -9.46 4.41 4.46
C LYS A 76 -9.63 3.62 5.76
N ASP A 77 -10.31 2.49 5.70
CA ASP A 77 -10.75 1.74 6.88
C ASP A 77 -10.44 0.25 6.86
N GLY A 78 -9.77 -0.24 5.82
CA GLY A 78 -9.42 -1.65 5.69
C GLY A 78 -10.48 -2.51 5.03
N ASN A 79 -11.61 -1.96 4.62
CA ASN A 79 -12.73 -2.75 4.10
C ASN A 79 -12.54 -3.21 2.66
N GLN A 80 -11.70 -2.54 1.88
CA GLN A 80 -11.54 -2.83 0.46
C GLN A 80 -10.17 -3.40 0.10
N SER A 81 -9.15 -3.06 0.86
CA SER A 81 -7.77 -3.40 0.52
C SER A 81 -7.49 -4.91 0.52
N ALA A 82 -8.09 -5.66 1.43
CA ALA A 82 -7.89 -7.11 1.47
C ALA A 82 -8.36 -7.78 0.19
N LYS A 83 -9.52 -7.36 -0.33
CA LYS A 83 -10.07 -7.90 -1.59
C LYS A 83 -9.17 -7.54 -2.77
N VAL A 84 -8.62 -6.34 -2.78
CA VAL A 84 -7.70 -5.91 -3.83
C VAL A 84 -6.45 -6.79 -3.83
N VAL A 85 -5.92 -7.11 -2.65
CA VAL A 85 -4.76 -8.00 -2.54
C VAL A 85 -5.11 -9.40 -3.03
N GLU A 86 -6.30 -9.92 -2.71
CA GLU A 86 -6.74 -11.20 -3.24
C GLU A 86 -6.77 -11.20 -4.77
N ASP A 87 -7.25 -10.12 -5.37
CA ASP A 87 -7.30 -9.98 -6.82
C ASP A 87 -5.88 -9.94 -7.42
N LEU A 88 -4.95 -9.27 -6.76
CA LEU A 88 -3.55 -9.23 -7.18
C LEU A 88 -2.92 -10.62 -7.10
N GLU A 89 -3.17 -11.35 -6.02
CA GLU A 89 -2.66 -12.71 -5.87
C GLU A 89 -3.21 -13.64 -6.95
N ALA A 90 -4.50 -13.51 -7.26
CA ALA A 90 -5.12 -14.27 -8.33
C ALA A 90 -4.50 -13.97 -9.69
N ALA A 91 -3.97 -12.76 -9.87
CA ALA A 91 -3.30 -12.35 -11.09
C ALA A 91 -1.82 -12.76 -11.14
N GLY A 92 -1.31 -13.40 -10.08
CA GLY A 92 0.05 -13.94 -10.04
C GLY A 92 1.05 -13.15 -9.21
N TYR A 93 0.65 -12.05 -8.61
CA TYR A 93 1.55 -11.25 -7.78
C TYR A 93 1.78 -11.92 -6.43
N THR A 94 3.04 -12.19 -6.10
CA THR A 94 3.40 -13.02 -4.94
C THR A 94 3.79 -12.21 -3.71
N ASN A 95 3.88 -10.89 -3.84
CA ASN A 95 4.37 -10.03 -2.77
C ASN A 95 3.46 -8.82 -2.55
N ALA A 96 2.15 -9.09 -2.47
CA ALA A 96 1.13 -8.07 -2.26
C ALA A 96 0.64 -8.09 -0.83
N PHE A 97 0.52 -6.90 -0.22
CA PHE A 97 0.12 -6.74 1.18
C PHE A 97 -0.89 -5.64 1.32
N TYR A 98 -1.72 -5.70 2.36
CA TYR A 98 -2.62 -4.59 2.68
C TYR A 98 -2.38 -4.12 4.11
N VAL A 99 -2.67 -2.85 4.36
CA VAL A 99 -2.53 -2.26 5.69
C VAL A 99 -3.78 -2.58 6.50
N ASP A 100 -3.62 -3.35 7.57
CA ASP A 100 -4.73 -3.77 8.42
C ASP A 100 -5.41 -2.55 9.06
N GLY A 101 -6.74 -2.48 8.93
CA GLY A 101 -7.52 -1.35 9.44
C GLY A 101 -7.39 -0.07 8.64
N GLY A 102 -6.57 -0.06 7.61
CA GLY A 102 -6.41 1.08 6.71
C GLY A 102 -5.77 2.30 7.35
N TYR A 103 -5.92 3.43 6.67
CA TYR A 103 -5.33 4.70 7.11
C TYR A 103 -5.84 5.13 8.49
N ALA A 104 -7.14 4.91 8.76
CA ALA A 104 -7.74 5.31 10.03
C ALA A 104 -7.05 4.62 11.22
N LYS A 105 -6.76 3.32 11.09
CA LYS A 105 -6.12 2.58 12.17
C LYS A 105 -4.66 3.02 12.39
N ILE A 106 -3.89 3.16 11.32
CA ILE A 106 -2.50 3.57 11.47
C ILE A 106 -2.38 5.00 11.99
N LEU A 107 -3.34 5.86 11.66
CA LEU A 107 -3.41 7.21 12.22
C LEU A 107 -3.58 7.16 13.74
N THR A 108 -4.46 6.30 14.21
CA THR A 108 -4.70 6.11 15.65
C THR A 108 -3.46 5.55 16.34
N GLU A 109 -2.84 4.53 15.77
CA GLU A 109 -1.65 3.91 16.36
C GLU A 109 -0.47 4.86 16.41
N ARG A 110 -0.33 5.73 15.40
CA ARG A 110 0.74 6.71 15.37
C ARG A 110 0.61 7.75 16.48
N GLN A 111 -0.61 8.06 16.89
CA GLN A 111 -0.87 9.08 17.92
C GLN A 111 -0.69 8.58 19.35
N GLN A 112 -0.48 7.31 19.54
CA GLN A 112 -0.27 6.72 20.86
C GLN A 112 1.17 6.87 21.35
#